data_1fd370c06a9884cd9b7f0d47261b66ba
#
_entry.id   1fd370c06a9884cd9b7f0d47261b66ba
#
_cell.length_a   1.000
_cell.length_b   1.000
_cell.length_c   1.000
_cell.angle_alpha   90.00
_cell.angle_beta   90.00
_cell.angle_gamma   90.00
#
_symmetry.space_group_name_H-M   'P 1'
#
loop_
_entity.id
_entity.type
_entity.pdbx_description
1 polymer ?
#
loop_
_entity_poly.entity_id
_entity_poly.type
_entity_poly.pdbx_seq_one_letter_code
_entity_poly.pdbx_strand_id
1 'polypeptide(L)'
;VKALEDANALNPIVGCRGIAHTRWATHGEPTSANAHPHISGDRVALVHNGIIENHASLRDNLRALGIEFRSETDTEVIVHLINTSLEQGASLFDAVLETVAQLEGAYAIAVVDTEHENEVVVAREGSPLVLGVGIGETFAGSDTLALRQVTDTFVYLEDGDLAVLKPSGFQIFDFSGTAVEREKTRLLKEDEHADRGIYEHYMLKEIYEQPDRLRDTLTFDALDDSLFGDQAAAIFDQVQAVQIIACGTSYHAGLVARHWLEAIAGVPCQVEVASEFRYRRSVALPGTLVVTISQSGETADTLAAIKHLPDDYALAKLAICNVDHSAIVRASDLVFLTKAGPEIGVASTKAFTTQLAALMVLMACIARRQAKNALDESLVKQAIAEIPAAVEATIAQDPKIKSLASHFIQRNHALFLGRGVYHPIAMEGALKLKEISYIHAEAYPAGELKHGPLALVDDKMPIVAVAPKDDLLDKLKSNLEEVRARGGQLFVFADQAVNYESGPAVTVIDVPSVSELAGPIVYTVVLQLLSYHVAVAKGTDVDKPRNLAKSVTVE
;
A
#
# COMPACT_ATOMS: atom_id res chain seq x y z
N VAL A 1 19.22 2.95 10.73
CA VAL A 1 19.18 4.34 11.19
C VAL A 1 19.95 4.48 12.49
N LYS A 2 19.56 3.80 13.59
CA LYS A 2 20.22 3.95 14.91
C LYS A 2 21.73 3.74 14.88
N ALA A 3 22.25 2.73 14.18
CA ALA A 3 23.67 2.49 14.04
C ALA A 3 24.41 3.66 13.34
N LEU A 4 23.74 4.33 12.39
CA LEU A 4 24.28 5.52 11.72
C LEU A 4 24.26 6.74 12.65
N GLU A 5 23.20 6.91 13.44
CA GLU A 5 23.11 7.96 14.46
C GLU A 5 24.20 7.80 15.52
N ASP A 6 24.38 6.58 16.03
CA ASP A 6 25.43 6.26 17.01
C ASP A 6 26.83 6.49 16.44
N ALA A 7 27.07 6.10 15.18
CA ALA A 7 28.35 6.33 14.50
C ALA A 7 28.62 7.83 14.26
N ASN A 8 27.59 8.58 13.84
CA ASN A 8 27.70 10.04 13.64
C ASN A 8 27.90 10.79 14.97
N ALA A 9 27.28 10.33 16.05
CA ALA A 9 27.51 10.90 17.39
C ALA A 9 28.95 10.73 17.87
N LEU A 10 29.60 9.62 17.50
CA LEU A 10 31.01 9.34 17.84
C LEU A 10 31.98 10.08 16.91
N ASN A 11 31.65 10.22 15.64
CA ASN A 11 32.47 10.85 14.60
C ASN A 11 31.58 11.71 13.69
N PRO A 12 31.26 12.96 14.06
CA PRO A 12 30.38 13.79 13.28
C PRO A 12 30.87 14.01 11.85
N ILE A 13 30.03 13.71 10.89
CA ILE A 13 30.29 13.98 9.47
C ILE A 13 30.08 15.48 9.26
N VAL A 14 31.16 16.17 8.82
CA VAL A 14 31.10 17.60 8.49
C VAL A 14 30.95 17.72 6.97
N GLY A 15 29.81 18.30 6.54
CA GLY A 15 29.53 18.51 5.12
C GLY A 15 28.23 19.30 4.94
N CYS A 16 28.08 19.94 3.76
CA CYS A 16 26.90 20.72 3.41
C CYS A 16 25.98 19.99 2.41
N ARG A 17 26.33 18.76 2.01
CA ARG A 17 25.53 17.90 1.12
C ARG A 17 25.72 16.43 1.48
N GLY A 18 24.76 15.60 1.12
CA GLY A 18 24.83 14.18 1.34
C GLY A 18 23.70 13.43 0.64
N ILE A 19 23.95 12.17 0.38
CA ILE A 19 22.97 11.21 -0.12
C ILE A 19 22.89 10.03 0.85
N ALA A 20 21.71 9.45 1.03
CA ALA A 20 21.50 8.30 1.90
C ALA A 20 20.41 7.39 1.35
N HIS A 21 20.46 6.11 1.69
CA HIS A 21 19.52 5.12 1.21
C HIS A 21 19.33 3.99 2.24
N THR A 22 18.11 3.47 2.37
CA THR A 22 17.79 2.36 3.28
C THR A 22 17.68 1.01 2.58
N ARG A 23 18.00 0.92 1.33
CA ARG A 23 17.99 -0.21 0.41
C ARG A 23 16.89 -1.25 0.63
N TRP A 24 16.01 -1.41 -0.35
CA TRP A 24 15.24 -2.62 -0.58
C TRP A 24 16.01 -3.48 -1.59
N ALA A 25 16.42 -4.71 -1.21
CA ALA A 25 17.24 -5.55 -2.09
C ALA A 25 16.38 -6.13 -3.23
N THR A 26 16.60 -5.64 -4.45
CA THR A 26 16.04 -6.18 -5.69
C THR A 26 17.04 -7.10 -6.38
N HIS A 27 18.32 -6.69 -6.47
CA HIS A 27 19.42 -7.43 -7.06
C HIS A 27 20.58 -7.58 -6.05
N GLY A 28 21.10 -8.80 -5.90
CA GLY A 28 22.20 -9.15 -4.98
C GLY A 28 21.78 -9.25 -3.51
N GLU A 29 22.53 -10.04 -2.76
CA GLU A 29 22.27 -10.27 -1.33
C GLU A 29 22.38 -8.99 -0.49
N PRO A 30 21.72 -8.91 0.70
CA PRO A 30 21.81 -7.75 1.59
C PRO A 30 23.15 -7.68 2.31
N THR A 31 24.23 -7.44 1.56
CA THR A 31 25.60 -7.27 2.03
C THR A 31 26.03 -5.81 1.97
N SER A 32 27.14 -5.47 2.67
CA SER A 32 27.72 -4.13 2.61
C SER A 32 28.21 -3.75 1.20
N ALA A 33 28.67 -4.71 0.41
CA ALA A 33 29.13 -4.49 -0.97
C ALA A 33 27.96 -4.08 -1.90
N ASN A 34 26.77 -4.60 -1.62
CA ASN A 34 25.55 -4.32 -2.37
C ASN A 34 24.75 -3.14 -1.78
N ALA A 35 25.22 -2.51 -0.70
CA ALA A 35 24.54 -1.37 -0.08
C ALA A 35 24.82 -0.07 -0.83
N HIS A 36 23.82 0.82 -0.88
CA HIS A 36 23.97 2.18 -1.38
C HIS A 36 24.64 3.09 -0.32
N PRO A 37 25.36 4.15 -0.75
CA PRO A 37 25.59 4.56 -2.13
C PRO A 37 26.63 3.68 -2.84
N HIS A 38 26.48 3.49 -4.16
CA HIS A 38 27.52 2.94 -5.01
C HIS A 38 28.48 4.05 -5.42
N ILE A 39 29.78 3.70 -5.53
CA ILE A 39 30.86 4.67 -5.76
C ILE A 39 31.69 4.23 -6.96
N SER A 40 32.08 5.18 -7.82
CA SER A 40 33.01 4.98 -8.93
C SER A 40 34.16 5.98 -8.86
N GLY A 41 35.40 5.48 -9.04
CA GLY A 41 36.60 6.30 -9.11
C GLY A 41 36.92 7.11 -7.86
N ASP A 42 36.42 6.74 -6.67
CA ASP A 42 36.49 7.52 -5.42
C ASP A 42 35.99 8.98 -5.58
N ARG A 43 35.27 9.24 -6.65
CA ARG A 43 34.82 10.55 -7.09
C ARG A 43 33.29 10.69 -7.02
N VAL A 44 32.55 9.80 -7.69
CA VAL A 44 31.10 9.87 -7.84
C VAL A 44 30.44 8.89 -6.89
N ALA A 45 29.41 9.35 -6.18
CA ALA A 45 28.53 8.49 -5.38
C ALA A 45 27.08 8.65 -5.80
N LEU A 46 26.31 7.53 -5.80
CA LEU A 46 24.95 7.47 -6.28
C LEU A 46 24.09 6.58 -5.39
N VAL A 47 22.84 7.04 -5.17
CA VAL A 47 21.75 6.22 -4.64
C VAL A 47 20.65 6.08 -5.67
N HIS A 48 19.92 4.95 -5.66
CA HIS A 48 18.94 4.59 -6.66
C HIS A 48 17.75 3.84 -6.02
N ASN A 49 16.56 4.25 -6.40
CA ASN A 49 15.31 3.52 -6.23
C ASN A 49 14.81 3.08 -7.61
N GLY A 50 14.54 1.81 -7.79
CA GLY A 50 14.05 1.27 -9.06
C GLY A 50 14.80 0.03 -9.50
N ILE A 51 14.62 -0.33 -10.78
CA ILE A 51 15.29 -1.46 -11.44
C ILE A 51 15.74 -1.02 -12.83
N ILE A 52 17.00 -1.27 -13.15
CA ILE A 52 17.55 -1.05 -14.49
C ILE A 52 17.52 -2.37 -15.26
N GLU A 53 16.57 -2.49 -16.17
CA GLU A 53 16.30 -3.74 -16.88
C GLU A 53 17.44 -4.15 -17.82
N ASN A 54 18.07 -3.17 -18.49
CA ASN A 54 19.20 -3.41 -19.40
C ASN A 54 20.56 -3.42 -18.70
N HIS A 55 20.60 -3.51 -17.35
CA HIS A 55 21.85 -3.45 -16.58
C HIS A 55 22.90 -4.48 -17.01
N ALA A 56 22.47 -5.68 -17.47
CA ALA A 56 23.40 -6.74 -17.87
C ALA A 56 24.22 -6.34 -19.10
N SER A 57 23.58 -5.79 -20.14
CA SER A 57 24.26 -5.34 -21.36
C SER A 57 25.17 -4.14 -21.09
N LEU A 58 24.71 -3.19 -20.26
CA LEU A 58 25.53 -2.04 -19.83
C LEU A 58 26.76 -2.48 -19.03
N ARG A 59 26.61 -3.46 -18.14
CA ARG A 59 27.71 -4.05 -17.36
C ARG A 59 28.76 -4.70 -18.27
N ASP A 60 28.33 -5.46 -19.27
CA ASP A 60 29.26 -6.11 -20.21
C ASP A 60 30.04 -5.09 -21.03
N ASN A 61 29.38 -4.01 -21.47
CA ASN A 61 30.03 -2.89 -22.18
C ASN A 61 31.09 -2.20 -21.29
N LEU A 62 30.75 -1.91 -20.04
CA LEU A 62 31.67 -1.28 -19.10
C LEU A 62 32.85 -2.20 -18.73
N ARG A 63 32.64 -3.50 -18.60
CA ARG A 63 33.71 -4.49 -18.41
C ARG A 63 34.67 -4.56 -19.60
N ALA A 64 34.14 -4.43 -20.83
CA ALA A 64 34.97 -4.37 -22.03
C ALA A 64 35.88 -3.13 -22.07
N LEU A 65 35.50 -2.06 -21.36
CA LEU A 65 36.32 -0.85 -21.14
C LEU A 65 37.30 -1.00 -19.96
N GLY A 66 37.32 -2.16 -19.29
CA GLY A 66 38.22 -2.44 -18.16
C GLY A 66 37.70 -2.01 -16.79
N ILE A 67 36.42 -1.67 -16.68
CA ILE A 67 35.81 -1.27 -15.40
C ILE A 67 35.49 -2.50 -14.56
N GLU A 68 35.96 -2.50 -13.31
CA GLU A 68 35.71 -3.55 -12.34
C GLU A 68 34.47 -3.25 -11.51
N PHE A 69 33.61 -4.26 -11.36
CA PHE A 69 32.40 -4.19 -10.55
C PHE A 69 32.62 -4.82 -9.18
N ARG A 70 32.12 -4.16 -8.13
CA ARG A 70 32.27 -4.58 -6.73
C ARG A 70 30.99 -5.16 -6.14
N SER A 71 29.85 -4.95 -6.81
CA SER A 71 28.53 -5.39 -6.37
C SER A 71 27.81 -6.24 -7.42
N GLU A 72 26.75 -6.87 -6.98
CA GLU A 72 25.83 -7.64 -7.82
C GLU A 72 24.61 -6.80 -8.26
N THR A 73 24.54 -5.52 -7.82
CA THR A 73 23.37 -4.67 -8.06
C THR A 73 23.32 -4.17 -9.50
N ASP A 74 22.11 -3.93 -9.99
CA ASP A 74 21.85 -3.22 -11.25
C ASP A 74 22.31 -1.75 -11.16
N THR A 75 22.28 -1.16 -10.00
CA THR A 75 22.63 0.25 -9.75
C THR A 75 24.07 0.61 -10.07
N GLU A 76 25.02 -0.31 -9.88
CA GLU A 76 26.45 0.00 -10.05
C GLU A 76 26.80 0.39 -11.49
N VAL A 77 26.00 -0.05 -12.48
CA VAL A 77 26.24 0.36 -13.89
C VAL A 77 26.02 1.88 -14.06
N ILE A 78 25.06 2.46 -13.35
CA ILE A 78 24.73 3.89 -13.46
C ILE A 78 25.91 4.74 -13.01
N VAL A 79 26.48 4.46 -11.82
CA VAL A 79 27.59 5.27 -11.28
C VAL A 79 28.85 5.16 -12.15
N HIS A 80 29.08 4.00 -12.78
CA HIS A 80 30.21 3.83 -13.70
C HIS A 80 30.00 4.56 -15.03
N LEU A 81 28.81 4.58 -15.59
CA LEU A 81 28.48 5.36 -16.77
C LEU A 81 28.69 6.86 -16.53
N ILE A 82 28.16 7.39 -15.43
CA ILE A 82 28.35 8.79 -15.03
C ILE A 82 29.84 9.11 -14.88
N ASN A 83 30.61 8.29 -14.18
CA ASN A 83 32.03 8.53 -14.00
C ASN A 83 32.79 8.52 -15.31
N THR A 84 32.45 7.62 -16.23
CA THR A 84 33.08 7.55 -17.56
C THR A 84 32.83 8.83 -18.36
N SER A 85 31.61 9.40 -18.32
CA SER A 85 31.31 10.67 -18.99
C SER A 85 32.04 11.85 -18.34
N LEU A 86 32.14 11.90 -17.01
CA LEU A 86 32.90 12.90 -16.27
C LEU A 86 34.42 12.85 -16.60
N GLU A 87 34.99 11.67 -16.77
CA GLU A 87 36.41 11.51 -17.18
C GLU A 87 36.65 12.01 -18.61
N GLN A 88 35.61 12.08 -19.44
CA GLN A 88 35.65 12.67 -20.79
C GLN A 88 35.44 14.18 -20.76
N GLY A 89 35.22 14.79 -19.59
CA GLY A 89 35.12 16.25 -19.39
C GLY A 89 33.69 16.79 -19.39
N ALA A 90 32.68 15.96 -19.31
CA ALA A 90 31.29 16.40 -19.16
C ALA A 90 31.08 17.07 -17.79
N SER A 91 30.10 17.99 -17.68
CA SER A 91 29.61 18.44 -16.39
C SER A 91 28.84 17.33 -15.66
N LEU A 92 28.63 17.44 -14.34
CA LEU A 92 27.83 16.45 -13.61
C LEU A 92 26.40 16.32 -14.18
N PHE A 93 25.78 17.44 -14.53
CA PHE A 93 24.47 17.45 -15.17
C PHE A 93 24.47 16.72 -16.52
N ASP A 94 25.42 17.05 -17.42
CA ASP A 94 25.50 16.42 -18.74
C ASP A 94 25.81 14.93 -18.62
N ALA A 95 26.69 14.52 -17.70
CA ALA A 95 27.01 13.11 -17.46
C ALA A 95 25.79 12.31 -16.97
N VAL A 96 24.95 12.90 -16.11
CA VAL A 96 23.69 12.27 -15.67
C VAL A 96 22.70 12.22 -16.85
N LEU A 97 22.52 13.30 -17.61
CA LEU A 97 21.62 13.36 -18.77
C LEU A 97 22.00 12.31 -19.83
N GLU A 98 23.28 12.19 -20.17
CA GLU A 98 23.79 11.19 -21.12
C GLU A 98 23.61 9.75 -20.60
N THR A 99 23.72 9.56 -19.28
CA THR A 99 23.55 8.25 -18.66
C THR A 99 22.09 7.83 -18.66
N VAL A 100 21.16 8.68 -18.21
CA VAL A 100 19.74 8.32 -18.14
C VAL A 100 19.14 8.02 -19.52
N ALA A 101 19.68 8.63 -20.59
CA ALA A 101 19.30 8.33 -21.97
C ALA A 101 19.66 6.89 -22.43
N GLN A 102 20.51 6.17 -21.68
CA GLN A 102 20.92 4.79 -21.94
C GLN A 102 20.21 3.77 -21.06
N LEU A 103 19.50 4.22 -20.02
CA LEU A 103 18.83 3.33 -19.07
C LEU A 103 17.47 2.89 -19.59
N GLU A 104 17.13 1.62 -19.38
CA GLU A 104 15.80 1.06 -19.55
C GLU A 104 15.28 0.59 -18.19
N GLY A 105 14.02 0.92 -17.88
CA GLY A 105 13.40 0.58 -16.61
C GLY A 105 13.04 1.80 -15.77
N ALA A 106 12.65 1.57 -14.51
CA ALA A 106 12.24 2.63 -13.59
C ALA A 106 13.40 3.04 -12.67
N TYR A 107 13.59 4.35 -12.50
CA TYR A 107 14.62 4.87 -11.60
C TYR A 107 14.24 6.20 -10.94
N ALA A 108 14.72 6.40 -9.72
CA ALA A 108 14.90 7.70 -9.09
C ALA A 108 16.31 7.71 -8.49
N ILE A 109 17.18 8.58 -9.00
CA ILE A 109 18.59 8.65 -8.62
C ILE A 109 18.95 9.98 -7.99
N ALA A 110 19.91 9.95 -7.07
CA ALA A 110 20.60 11.15 -6.58
C ALA A 110 22.11 10.92 -6.63
N VAL A 111 22.80 11.89 -7.22
CA VAL A 111 24.22 11.79 -7.58
C VAL A 111 24.99 12.97 -6.98
N VAL A 112 26.13 12.67 -6.39
CA VAL A 112 27.11 13.65 -5.92
C VAL A 112 28.48 13.35 -6.52
N ASP A 113 29.24 14.41 -6.82
CA ASP A 113 30.61 14.34 -7.34
C ASP A 113 31.53 15.18 -6.45
N THR A 114 32.68 14.67 -6.06
CA THR A 114 33.64 15.38 -5.21
C THR A 114 34.20 16.65 -5.84
N GLU A 115 34.23 16.76 -7.16
CA GLU A 115 34.73 17.93 -7.89
C GLU A 115 33.64 19.00 -8.10
N HIS A 116 32.35 18.67 -7.91
CA HIS A 116 31.21 19.59 -8.01
C HIS A 116 30.59 19.80 -6.63
N GLU A 117 31.32 20.46 -5.72
CA GLU A 117 31.02 20.50 -4.28
C GLU A 117 29.69 21.14 -3.87
N ASN A 118 29.03 21.92 -4.73
CA ASN A 118 27.86 22.69 -4.36
C ASN A 118 26.56 22.20 -5.03
N GLU A 119 26.57 21.02 -5.64
CA GLU A 119 25.38 20.52 -6.33
C GLU A 119 25.15 19.03 -6.09
N VAL A 120 23.87 18.66 -6.12
CA VAL A 120 23.38 17.30 -6.22
C VAL A 120 22.51 17.23 -7.46
N VAL A 121 22.77 16.27 -8.35
CA VAL A 121 21.93 16.05 -9.51
C VAL A 121 21.01 14.87 -9.23
N VAL A 122 19.73 15.07 -9.50
CA VAL A 122 18.72 14.02 -9.36
C VAL A 122 18.00 13.83 -10.68
N ALA A 123 17.53 12.61 -10.93
CA ALA A 123 16.72 12.29 -12.12
C ALA A 123 15.69 11.21 -11.78
N ARG A 124 14.57 11.20 -12.50
CA ARG A 124 13.56 10.17 -12.30
C ARG A 124 12.89 9.74 -13.59
N GLU A 125 12.53 8.45 -13.62
CA GLU A 125 11.61 7.82 -14.57
C GLU A 125 10.88 6.69 -13.86
N GLY A 126 9.56 6.68 -13.86
CA GLY A 126 8.75 5.63 -13.22
C GLY A 126 8.74 5.70 -11.68
N SER A 127 9.91 5.70 -11.04
CA SER A 127 10.02 5.76 -9.56
C SER A 127 9.75 7.18 -9.02
N PRO A 128 9.05 7.34 -7.88
CA PRO A 128 8.72 8.66 -7.34
C PRO A 128 9.96 9.41 -6.82
N LEU A 129 9.99 10.73 -7.07
CA LEU A 129 10.99 11.65 -6.54
C LEU A 129 10.37 13.03 -6.34
N VAL A 130 10.57 13.61 -5.16
CA VAL A 130 10.05 14.91 -4.78
C VAL A 130 11.19 15.80 -4.27
N LEU A 131 11.15 17.09 -4.63
CA LEU A 131 12.07 18.09 -4.10
C LEU A 131 11.42 18.80 -2.91
N GLY A 132 12.19 19.05 -1.87
CA GLY A 132 11.81 19.88 -0.73
C GLY A 132 12.53 21.23 -0.75
N VAL A 133 11.79 22.30 -0.50
CA VAL A 133 12.31 23.67 -0.49
C VAL A 133 12.48 24.14 0.95
N GLY A 134 13.73 24.28 1.39
CA GLY A 134 14.07 24.80 2.71
C GLY A 134 14.56 26.24 2.68
N ILE A 135 15.00 26.76 3.81
CA ILE A 135 15.57 28.11 3.94
C ILE A 135 17.10 28.01 3.82
N GLY A 136 17.63 28.30 2.62
CA GLY A 136 19.08 28.17 2.35
C GLY A 136 19.54 26.73 2.16
N GLU A 137 18.60 25.82 1.92
CA GLU A 137 18.86 24.40 1.69
C GLU A 137 17.77 23.79 0.79
N THR A 138 18.12 22.73 0.08
CA THR A 138 17.21 21.97 -0.80
C THR A 138 17.34 20.50 -0.51
N PHE A 139 16.24 19.78 -0.67
CA PHE A 139 16.15 18.36 -0.37
C PHE A 139 15.58 17.60 -1.57
N ALA A 140 15.90 16.30 -1.67
CA ALA A 140 15.22 15.36 -2.52
C ALA A 140 14.89 14.10 -1.71
N GLY A 141 13.74 13.51 -1.97
CA GLY A 141 13.28 12.29 -1.30
C GLY A 141 12.31 11.52 -2.17
N SER A 142 12.16 10.23 -1.90
CA SER A 142 11.19 9.38 -2.59
C SER A 142 9.73 9.69 -2.19
N ASP A 143 9.54 10.32 -1.02
CA ASP A 143 8.22 10.66 -0.48
C ASP A 143 8.30 11.94 0.36
N THR A 144 7.23 12.72 0.37
CA THR A 144 7.13 13.93 1.19
C THR A 144 7.23 13.67 2.68
N LEU A 145 6.79 12.50 3.17
CA LEU A 145 6.91 12.11 4.58
C LEU A 145 8.35 12.10 5.07
N ALA A 146 9.30 11.72 4.20
CA ALA A 146 10.72 11.74 4.54
C ALA A 146 11.25 13.15 4.80
N LEU A 147 10.63 14.18 4.23
CA LEU A 147 11.09 15.57 4.25
C LEU A 147 10.20 16.50 5.10
N ARG A 148 9.03 16.04 5.57
CA ARG A 148 8.09 16.88 6.35
C ARG A 148 8.68 17.50 7.63
N GLN A 149 9.71 16.89 8.19
CA GLN A 149 10.38 17.43 9.39
C GLN A 149 11.20 18.69 9.09
N VAL A 150 11.63 18.86 7.84
CA VAL A 150 12.55 19.95 7.42
C VAL A 150 11.91 20.97 6.51
N THR A 151 10.82 20.64 5.81
CA THR A 151 10.09 21.56 4.93
C THR A 151 8.60 21.24 4.82
N ASP A 152 7.79 22.25 4.49
CA ASP A 152 6.37 22.12 4.14
C ASP A 152 6.10 22.42 2.64
N THR A 153 7.14 22.76 1.88
CA THR A 153 7.02 23.18 0.49
C THR A 153 7.74 22.18 -0.42
N PHE A 154 6.99 21.62 -1.36
CA PHE A 154 7.44 20.52 -2.22
C PHE A 154 7.25 20.83 -3.70
N VAL A 155 8.08 20.19 -4.53
CA VAL A 155 7.93 20.14 -5.99
C VAL A 155 8.01 18.70 -6.42
N TYR A 156 6.95 18.22 -7.05
CA TYR A 156 6.91 16.86 -7.60
C TYR A 156 7.54 16.86 -8.99
N LEU A 157 8.53 16.01 -9.19
CA LEU A 157 9.12 15.81 -10.49
C LEU A 157 8.22 14.91 -11.34
N GLU A 158 8.18 15.15 -12.64
CA GLU A 158 7.51 14.31 -13.63
C GLU A 158 8.48 13.26 -14.20
N ASP A 159 7.97 12.25 -14.90
CA ASP A 159 8.81 11.27 -15.60
C ASP A 159 9.66 11.97 -16.64
N GLY A 160 10.97 11.66 -16.70
CA GLY A 160 11.94 12.31 -17.55
C GLY A 160 12.54 13.60 -16.96
N ASP A 161 12.12 14.04 -15.78
CA ASP A 161 12.70 15.22 -15.15
C ASP A 161 14.09 14.92 -14.55
N LEU A 162 15.00 15.87 -14.75
CA LEU A 162 16.26 16.00 -14.04
C LEU A 162 16.25 17.29 -13.21
N ALA A 163 16.92 17.31 -12.08
CA ALA A 163 17.08 18.57 -11.33
C ALA A 163 18.49 18.71 -10.76
N VAL A 164 19.00 19.95 -10.82
CA VAL A 164 20.25 20.36 -10.16
C VAL A 164 19.89 21.11 -8.89
N LEU A 165 20.22 20.53 -7.74
CA LEU A 165 19.96 21.08 -6.42
C LEU A 165 21.22 21.78 -5.91
N LYS A 166 21.05 23.02 -5.41
CA LYS A 166 22.10 23.84 -4.78
C LYS A 166 21.56 24.41 -3.46
N PRO A 167 22.41 24.85 -2.54
CA PRO A 167 21.94 25.50 -1.31
C PRO A 167 21.04 26.72 -1.57
N SER A 168 21.24 27.41 -2.69
CA SER A 168 20.47 28.58 -3.09
C SER A 168 19.15 28.30 -3.79
N GLY A 169 18.85 27.03 -4.11
CA GLY A 169 17.65 26.61 -4.83
C GLY A 169 17.92 25.47 -5.81
N PHE A 170 17.00 25.23 -6.73
CA PHE A 170 17.11 24.16 -7.72
C PHE A 170 16.67 24.64 -9.09
N GLN A 171 17.08 23.92 -10.12
CA GLN A 171 16.62 24.09 -11.48
C GLN A 171 16.22 22.71 -12.04
N ILE A 172 15.07 22.65 -12.70
CA ILE A 172 14.51 21.42 -13.27
C ILE A 172 14.65 21.49 -14.79
N PHE A 173 14.94 20.35 -15.38
CA PHE A 173 15.10 20.17 -16.82
C PHE A 173 14.30 18.93 -17.26
N ASP A 174 13.77 18.94 -18.46
CA ASP A 174 13.19 17.77 -19.08
C ASP A 174 14.27 16.84 -19.67
N PHE A 175 13.84 15.71 -20.22
CA PHE A 175 14.70 14.71 -20.84
C PHE A 175 15.54 15.23 -22.03
N SER A 176 15.18 16.36 -22.62
CA SER A 176 15.96 17.02 -23.66
C SER A 176 17.04 17.96 -23.12
N GLY A 177 17.12 18.14 -21.79
CA GLY A 177 17.97 19.11 -21.15
C GLY A 177 17.41 20.55 -21.20
N THR A 178 16.13 20.72 -21.57
CA THR A 178 15.47 22.02 -21.58
C THR A 178 14.94 22.36 -20.19
N ALA A 179 15.22 23.58 -19.71
CA ALA A 179 14.72 24.01 -18.40
C ALA A 179 13.19 24.10 -18.38
N VAL A 180 12.58 23.52 -17.35
CA VAL A 180 11.13 23.49 -17.14
C VAL A 180 10.78 23.95 -15.72
N GLU A 181 9.56 24.42 -15.54
CA GLU A 181 9.02 24.77 -14.25
C GLU A 181 7.99 23.71 -13.82
N ARG A 182 7.99 23.38 -12.52
CA ARG A 182 6.99 22.52 -11.88
C ARG A 182 6.34 23.28 -10.74
N GLU A 183 5.07 22.98 -10.48
CA GLU A 183 4.29 23.65 -9.45
C GLU A 183 4.85 23.36 -8.05
N LYS A 184 4.91 24.42 -7.22
CA LYS A 184 5.24 24.30 -5.81
C LYS A 184 3.98 24.04 -5.01
N THR A 185 3.92 22.90 -4.34
CA THR A 185 2.82 22.52 -3.47
C THR A 185 3.21 22.76 -2.02
N ARG A 186 2.39 23.50 -1.28
CA ARG A 186 2.58 23.64 0.15
C ARG A 186 1.65 22.71 0.91
N LEU A 187 2.22 21.75 1.62
CA LEU A 187 1.48 20.86 2.49
C LEU A 187 1.41 21.49 3.89
N LEU A 188 0.22 21.88 4.30
CA LEU A 188 0.01 22.38 5.66
C LEU A 188 0.44 21.31 6.66
N LYS A 189 1.13 21.71 7.72
CA LYS A 189 1.42 20.85 8.86
C LYS A 189 0.08 20.56 9.54
N GLU A 190 -0.49 19.41 9.26
CA GLU A 190 -1.44 18.83 10.19
C GLU A 190 -0.62 18.45 11.42
N ASP A 191 -1.04 18.90 12.60
CA ASP A 191 -0.41 18.61 13.91
C ASP A 191 -0.59 17.13 14.34
N GLU A 192 -0.63 16.24 13.40
CA GLU A 192 -0.63 14.81 13.67
C GLU A 192 0.80 14.37 13.99
N HIS A 193 1.20 14.60 15.23
CA HIS A 193 2.34 13.90 15.78
C HIS A 193 2.07 12.40 15.66
N ALA A 194 2.83 11.74 14.80
CA ALA A 194 2.86 10.28 14.70
C ALA A 194 3.52 9.68 15.95
N ASP A 195 3.07 10.13 17.15
CA ASP A 195 3.51 9.58 18.42
C ASP A 195 2.73 8.29 18.70
N ARG A 196 3.44 7.28 19.15
CA ARG A 196 2.86 6.00 19.56
C ARG A 196 1.95 6.12 20.78
N GLY A 197 2.13 7.17 21.57
CA GLY A 197 1.36 7.39 22.80
C GLY A 197 1.56 6.28 23.83
N ILE A 198 0.46 5.82 24.41
CA ILE A 198 0.43 4.75 25.44
C ILE A 198 0.54 3.34 24.85
N TYR A 199 0.47 3.18 23.55
CA TYR A 199 0.44 1.87 22.90
C TYR A 199 1.84 1.27 22.79
N GLU A 200 1.93 -0.05 22.87
CA GLU A 200 3.20 -0.78 22.74
C GLU A 200 3.76 -0.72 21.30
N HIS A 201 2.85 -0.75 20.30
CA HIS A 201 3.18 -0.71 18.88
C HIS A 201 2.27 0.28 18.12
N TYR A 202 2.74 0.81 16.99
CA TYR A 202 1.93 1.65 16.09
C TYR A 202 0.71 0.90 15.57
N MET A 203 0.86 -0.35 15.15
CA MET A 203 -0.26 -1.17 14.67
C MET A 203 -1.39 -1.25 15.70
N LEU A 204 -1.08 -1.42 16.99
CA LEU A 204 -2.13 -1.46 18.03
C LEU A 204 -2.83 -0.11 18.16
N LYS A 205 -2.08 0.99 18.16
CA LYS A 205 -2.64 2.35 18.15
C LYS A 205 -3.58 2.53 16.94
N GLU A 206 -3.14 2.15 15.77
CA GLU A 206 -3.88 2.29 14.51
C GLU A 206 -5.15 1.44 14.49
N ILE A 207 -5.13 0.25 15.11
CA ILE A 207 -6.36 -0.55 15.31
C ILE A 207 -7.35 0.19 16.23
N TYR A 208 -6.86 0.78 17.32
CA TYR A 208 -7.69 1.49 18.29
C TYR A 208 -8.19 2.86 17.77
N GLU A 209 -7.53 3.46 16.81
CA GLU A 209 -7.97 4.70 16.16
C GLU A 209 -9.09 4.49 15.14
N GLN A 210 -9.37 3.26 14.70
CA GLN A 210 -10.32 2.99 13.62
C GLN A 210 -11.71 3.60 13.85
N PRO A 211 -12.32 3.59 15.06
CA PRO A 211 -13.61 4.23 15.26
C PRO A 211 -13.60 5.72 14.89
N ASP A 212 -12.56 6.45 15.27
CA ASP A 212 -12.43 7.88 14.99
C ASP A 212 -12.15 8.13 13.51
N ARG A 213 -11.23 7.36 12.90
CA ARG A 213 -10.92 7.49 11.48
C ARG A 213 -12.10 7.14 10.59
N LEU A 214 -12.93 6.17 10.99
CA LEU A 214 -14.17 5.85 10.29
C LEU A 214 -15.22 6.96 10.43
N ARG A 215 -15.30 7.64 11.58
CA ARG A 215 -16.11 8.86 11.73
C ARG A 215 -15.62 9.95 10.77
N ASP A 216 -14.32 10.21 10.72
CA ASP A 216 -13.74 11.23 9.84
C ASP A 216 -14.01 10.92 8.35
N THR A 217 -13.88 9.66 7.94
CA THR A 217 -14.15 9.20 6.57
C THR A 217 -15.63 9.34 6.20
N LEU A 218 -16.52 9.07 7.14
CA LEU A 218 -17.97 9.02 6.93
C LEU A 218 -18.70 10.32 7.35
N THR A 219 -17.95 11.35 7.77
CA THR A 219 -18.52 12.66 8.08
C THR A 219 -18.56 13.53 6.83
N PHE A 220 -19.77 13.79 6.33
CA PHE A 220 -20.07 14.68 5.21
C PHE A 220 -21.48 15.26 5.37
N ASP A 221 -21.74 16.43 4.77
CA ASP A 221 -23.02 17.13 4.86
C ASP A 221 -24.15 16.34 4.16
N ALA A 222 -23.82 15.72 3.04
CA ALA A 222 -24.73 14.88 2.28
C ALA A 222 -23.99 13.68 1.67
N LEU A 223 -24.67 12.55 1.60
CA LEU A 223 -24.21 11.40 0.83
C LEU A 223 -24.54 11.64 -0.64
N ASP A 224 -23.64 12.28 -1.36
CA ASP A 224 -23.84 12.60 -2.78
C ASP A 224 -22.52 12.44 -3.60
N ASP A 225 -22.66 12.62 -4.90
CA ASP A 225 -21.57 12.35 -5.85
C ASP A 225 -20.42 13.37 -5.75
N SER A 226 -20.69 14.58 -5.23
CA SER A 226 -19.68 15.64 -5.09
C SER A 226 -18.54 15.26 -4.16
N LEU A 227 -18.74 14.23 -3.33
CA LEU A 227 -17.70 13.63 -2.49
C LEU A 227 -16.50 13.08 -3.31
N PHE A 228 -16.72 12.82 -4.60
CA PHE A 228 -15.71 12.31 -5.53
C PHE A 228 -15.15 13.38 -6.48
N GLY A 229 -15.70 14.59 -6.44
CA GLY A 229 -15.34 15.73 -7.30
C GLY A 229 -16.51 16.25 -8.13
N ASP A 230 -16.34 17.44 -8.68
CA ASP A 230 -17.43 18.19 -9.35
C ASP A 230 -18.03 17.46 -10.59
N GLN A 231 -17.23 16.64 -11.26
CA GLN A 231 -17.67 15.91 -12.45
C GLN A 231 -18.30 14.55 -12.14
N ALA A 232 -18.26 14.10 -10.88
CA ALA A 232 -18.63 12.74 -10.49
C ALA A 232 -20.08 12.39 -10.91
N ALA A 233 -21.02 13.30 -10.73
CA ALA A 233 -22.43 13.09 -11.11
C ALA A 233 -22.58 12.73 -12.60
N ALA A 234 -21.97 13.51 -13.49
CA ALA A 234 -22.04 13.31 -14.93
C ALA A 234 -21.31 12.02 -15.39
N ILE A 235 -20.24 11.65 -14.70
CA ILE A 235 -19.51 10.41 -14.94
C ILE A 235 -20.33 9.21 -14.47
N PHE A 236 -20.85 9.24 -13.23
CA PHE A 236 -21.61 8.12 -12.67
C PHE A 236 -22.91 7.81 -13.41
N ASP A 237 -23.54 8.80 -14.06
CA ASP A 237 -24.67 8.58 -14.97
C ASP A 237 -24.33 7.68 -16.17
N GLN A 238 -23.06 7.62 -16.57
CA GLN A 238 -22.57 6.89 -17.74
C GLN A 238 -21.91 5.56 -17.38
N VAL A 239 -21.67 5.28 -16.10
CA VAL A 239 -20.98 4.05 -15.65
C VAL A 239 -21.81 2.82 -16.02
N GLN A 240 -21.21 1.90 -16.78
CA GLN A 240 -21.79 0.61 -17.13
C GLN A 240 -21.02 -0.57 -16.55
N ALA A 241 -19.76 -0.35 -16.16
CA ALA A 241 -18.90 -1.32 -15.52
C ALA A 241 -17.89 -0.62 -14.60
N VAL A 242 -17.34 -1.34 -13.64
CA VAL A 242 -16.25 -0.86 -12.78
C VAL A 242 -15.07 -1.82 -12.90
N GLN A 243 -13.88 -1.26 -13.08
CA GLN A 243 -12.60 -1.98 -13.03
C GLN A 243 -11.80 -1.48 -11.84
N ILE A 244 -11.61 -2.31 -10.82
CA ILE A 244 -10.78 -1.96 -9.66
C ILE A 244 -9.36 -2.53 -9.87
N ILE A 245 -8.34 -1.69 -9.67
CA ILE A 245 -6.93 -2.05 -9.81
C ILE A 245 -6.21 -1.68 -8.53
N ALA A 246 -5.63 -2.66 -7.83
CA ALA A 246 -4.98 -2.45 -6.55
C ALA A 246 -4.01 -3.58 -6.21
N CYS A 247 -3.20 -3.39 -5.15
CA CYS A 247 -2.29 -4.39 -4.60
C CYS A 247 -2.66 -4.76 -3.15
N GLY A 248 -2.34 -5.98 -2.74
CA GLY A 248 -2.37 -6.44 -1.34
C GLY A 248 -3.71 -6.16 -0.63
N THR A 249 -3.63 -5.51 0.51
CA THR A 249 -4.78 -5.11 1.34
C THR A 249 -5.84 -4.33 0.54
N SER A 250 -5.41 -3.37 -0.29
CA SER A 250 -6.33 -2.59 -1.14
C SER A 250 -7.02 -3.44 -2.22
N TYR A 251 -6.34 -4.48 -2.74
CA TYR A 251 -6.97 -5.46 -3.63
C TYR A 251 -8.10 -6.24 -2.91
N HIS A 252 -7.88 -6.64 -1.65
CA HIS A 252 -8.93 -7.28 -0.84
C HIS A 252 -10.12 -6.36 -0.61
N ALA A 253 -9.89 -5.05 -0.39
CA ALA A 253 -10.98 -4.07 -0.31
C ALA A 253 -11.79 -4.00 -1.61
N GLY A 254 -11.11 -4.02 -2.75
CA GLY A 254 -11.75 -4.08 -4.07
C GLY A 254 -12.62 -5.32 -4.24
N LEU A 255 -12.16 -6.49 -3.77
CA LEU A 255 -12.96 -7.73 -3.81
C LEU A 255 -14.25 -7.64 -2.99
N VAL A 256 -14.24 -6.95 -1.85
CA VAL A 256 -15.46 -6.65 -1.07
C VAL A 256 -16.37 -5.74 -1.89
N ALA A 257 -15.82 -4.66 -2.44
CA ALA A 257 -16.59 -3.70 -3.24
C ALA A 257 -17.29 -4.33 -4.45
N ARG A 258 -16.64 -5.33 -5.09
CA ARG A 258 -17.27 -6.10 -6.18
C ARG A 258 -18.61 -6.70 -5.77
N HIS A 259 -18.66 -7.34 -4.59
CA HIS A 259 -19.92 -7.89 -4.10
C HIS A 259 -21.00 -6.83 -3.95
N TRP A 260 -20.65 -5.66 -3.41
CA TRP A 260 -21.60 -4.56 -3.22
C TRP A 260 -22.04 -3.93 -4.56
N LEU A 261 -21.11 -3.67 -5.47
CA LEU A 261 -21.40 -3.06 -6.76
C LEU A 261 -22.28 -3.98 -7.62
N GLU A 262 -22.02 -5.27 -7.64
CA GLU A 262 -22.82 -6.23 -8.41
C GLU A 262 -24.20 -6.47 -7.77
N ALA A 263 -24.26 -6.71 -6.46
CA ALA A 263 -25.52 -7.06 -5.78
C ALA A 263 -26.45 -5.85 -5.59
N ILE A 264 -25.91 -4.67 -5.27
CA ILE A 264 -26.70 -3.49 -4.88
C ILE A 264 -26.80 -2.49 -6.03
N ALA A 265 -25.68 -2.11 -6.65
CA ALA A 265 -25.70 -1.17 -7.77
C ALA A 265 -26.09 -1.82 -9.11
N GLY A 266 -26.00 -3.15 -9.23
CA GLY A 266 -26.30 -3.86 -10.47
C GLY A 266 -25.31 -3.58 -11.59
N VAL A 267 -24.07 -3.21 -11.22
CA VAL A 267 -22.98 -2.85 -12.14
C VAL A 267 -21.91 -3.94 -12.11
N PRO A 268 -21.53 -4.53 -13.27
CA PRO A 268 -20.44 -5.49 -13.32
C PRO A 268 -19.15 -4.89 -12.79
N CYS A 269 -18.44 -5.65 -11.96
CA CYS A 269 -17.19 -5.20 -11.36
C CYS A 269 -16.10 -6.25 -11.50
N GLN A 270 -14.97 -5.87 -12.11
CA GLN A 270 -13.76 -6.67 -12.16
C GLN A 270 -12.75 -6.08 -11.17
N VAL A 271 -11.97 -6.96 -10.52
CA VAL A 271 -10.94 -6.55 -9.57
C VAL A 271 -9.67 -7.30 -9.90
N GLU A 272 -8.60 -6.56 -10.13
CA GLU A 272 -7.32 -7.14 -10.54
C GLU A 272 -6.15 -6.62 -9.72
N VAL A 273 -5.17 -7.49 -9.54
CA VAL A 273 -3.88 -7.12 -8.94
C VAL A 273 -3.12 -6.25 -9.94
N ALA A 274 -2.65 -5.10 -9.49
CA ALA A 274 -2.03 -4.10 -10.37
C ALA A 274 -0.78 -4.61 -11.08
N SER A 275 0.08 -5.40 -10.40
CA SER A 275 1.28 -5.99 -10.98
C SER A 275 0.99 -6.90 -12.19
N GLU A 276 -0.16 -7.58 -12.18
CA GLU A 276 -0.56 -8.45 -13.30
C GLU A 276 -1.30 -7.65 -14.39
N PHE A 277 -2.15 -6.70 -13.96
CA PHE A 277 -2.93 -5.89 -14.89
C PHE A 277 -2.06 -5.07 -15.83
N ARG A 278 -0.97 -4.47 -15.33
CA ARG A 278 -0.10 -3.57 -16.10
C ARG A 278 0.56 -4.23 -17.31
N TYR A 279 0.72 -5.55 -17.32
CA TYR A 279 1.42 -6.29 -18.40
C TYR A 279 0.49 -7.06 -19.34
N ARG A 280 -0.75 -7.29 -18.93
CA ARG A 280 -1.68 -8.00 -19.79
C ARG A 280 -2.44 -7.06 -20.71
N ARG A 281 -2.84 -7.58 -21.88
CA ARG A 281 -3.81 -6.91 -22.74
C ARG A 281 -5.22 -7.12 -22.15
N SER A 282 -5.72 -6.12 -21.44
CA SER A 282 -7.08 -6.11 -20.93
C SER A 282 -8.04 -5.47 -21.94
N VAL A 283 -9.29 -5.88 -21.90
CA VAL A 283 -10.37 -5.31 -22.70
C VAL A 283 -11.38 -4.67 -21.74
N ALA A 284 -11.55 -3.36 -21.86
CA ALA A 284 -12.58 -2.65 -21.11
C ALA A 284 -13.96 -2.92 -21.67
N LEU A 285 -14.97 -2.98 -20.78
CA LEU A 285 -16.35 -2.85 -21.18
C LEU A 285 -16.67 -1.36 -21.49
N PRO A 286 -17.61 -1.07 -22.40
CA PRO A 286 -18.04 0.30 -22.61
C PRO A 286 -18.50 0.95 -21.30
N GLY A 287 -18.17 2.22 -21.08
CA GLY A 287 -18.55 2.95 -19.87
C GLY A 287 -17.87 2.43 -18.59
N THR A 288 -16.65 1.89 -18.70
CA THR A 288 -15.89 1.43 -17.53
C THR A 288 -15.33 2.60 -16.73
N LEU A 289 -15.67 2.66 -15.44
CA LEU A 289 -14.97 3.47 -14.45
C LEU A 289 -13.79 2.68 -13.91
N VAL A 290 -12.58 3.19 -14.09
CA VAL A 290 -11.37 2.60 -13.48
C VAL A 290 -11.19 3.18 -12.09
N VAL A 291 -11.13 2.32 -11.07
CA VAL A 291 -10.95 2.70 -9.67
C VAL A 291 -9.61 2.17 -9.17
N THR A 292 -8.76 3.04 -8.67
CA THR A 292 -7.54 2.67 -7.97
C THR A 292 -7.70 2.86 -6.47
N ILE A 293 -7.12 1.95 -5.70
CA ILE A 293 -7.16 2.00 -4.24
C ILE A 293 -5.72 1.92 -3.73
N SER A 294 -5.30 2.92 -2.95
CA SER A 294 -3.96 2.95 -2.35
C SER A 294 -3.96 3.74 -1.05
N GLN A 295 -3.23 3.27 -0.05
CA GLN A 295 -3.01 4.05 1.18
C GLN A 295 -2.06 5.22 0.91
N SER A 296 -0.88 4.96 0.31
CA SER A 296 0.16 5.97 0.05
C SER A 296 -0.10 6.79 -1.21
N GLY A 297 -0.82 6.22 -2.19
CA GLY A 297 -0.93 6.79 -3.53
C GLY A 297 0.35 6.78 -4.35
N GLU A 298 1.40 6.08 -3.86
CA GLU A 298 2.72 5.96 -4.50
C GLU A 298 3.07 4.50 -4.85
N THR A 299 2.09 3.59 -4.85
CA THR A 299 2.30 2.18 -5.19
C THR A 299 2.69 2.07 -6.67
N ALA A 300 3.92 1.65 -6.94
CA ALA A 300 4.51 1.65 -8.29
C ALA A 300 3.65 0.89 -9.30
N ASP A 301 3.25 -0.35 -9.01
CA ASP A 301 2.42 -1.16 -9.90
C ASP A 301 1.06 -0.52 -10.20
N THR A 302 0.41 0.05 -9.18
CA THR A 302 -0.91 0.68 -9.36
C THR A 302 -0.79 1.94 -10.22
N LEU A 303 0.23 2.75 -9.99
CA LEU A 303 0.50 3.94 -10.77
C LEU A 303 0.84 3.60 -12.23
N ALA A 304 1.71 2.61 -12.44
CA ALA A 304 2.07 2.15 -13.78
C ALA A 304 0.85 1.57 -14.52
N ALA A 305 0.00 0.80 -13.83
CA ALA A 305 -1.21 0.24 -14.40
C ALA A 305 -2.15 1.31 -14.99
N ILE A 306 -2.32 2.45 -14.31
CA ILE A 306 -3.22 3.52 -14.80
C ILE A 306 -2.55 4.45 -15.81
N LYS A 307 -1.22 4.61 -15.78
CA LYS A 307 -0.48 5.42 -16.76
C LYS A 307 -0.43 4.76 -18.14
N HIS A 308 -0.38 3.43 -18.19
CA HIS A 308 -0.31 2.67 -19.44
C HIS A 308 -1.67 2.30 -20.03
N LEU A 309 -2.78 2.78 -19.44
CA LEU A 309 -4.10 2.58 -20.03
C LEU A 309 -4.20 3.31 -21.37
N PRO A 310 -4.75 2.67 -22.42
CA PRO A 310 -5.13 3.38 -23.64
C PRO A 310 -6.09 4.54 -23.34
N ASP A 311 -6.03 5.61 -24.11
CA ASP A 311 -6.86 6.82 -23.92
C ASP A 311 -8.37 6.53 -23.93
N ASP A 312 -8.80 5.52 -24.68
CA ASP A 312 -10.20 5.10 -24.81
C ASP A 312 -10.59 3.96 -23.88
N TYR A 313 -9.69 3.52 -22.98
CA TYR A 313 -9.95 2.39 -22.09
C TYR A 313 -11.00 2.69 -21.01
N ALA A 314 -10.93 3.86 -20.42
CA ALA A 314 -11.74 4.25 -19.26
C ALA A 314 -12.65 5.43 -19.56
N LEU A 315 -13.88 5.38 -19.04
CA LEU A 315 -14.77 6.55 -18.96
C LEU A 315 -14.13 7.67 -18.12
N ALA A 316 -13.54 7.28 -16.99
CA ALA A 316 -12.79 8.13 -16.08
C ALA A 316 -11.93 7.25 -15.14
N LYS A 317 -10.94 7.86 -14.50
CA LYS A 317 -10.10 7.27 -13.45
C LYS A 317 -10.48 7.87 -12.11
N LEU A 318 -10.74 7.03 -11.11
CA LEU A 318 -11.08 7.43 -9.75
C LEU A 318 -10.04 6.88 -8.78
N ALA A 319 -9.49 7.73 -7.92
CA ALA A 319 -8.60 7.34 -6.84
C ALA A 319 -9.34 7.30 -5.49
N ILE A 320 -9.26 6.17 -4.79
CA ILE A 320 -9.56 6.08 -3.36
C ILE A 320 -8.20 6.04 -2.63
N CYS A 321 -7.83 7.14 -2.00
CA CYS A 321 -6.48 7.32 -1.46
C CYS A 321 -6.52 8.01 -0.09
N ASN A 322 -5.49 7.77 0.74
CA ASN A 322 -5.37 8.45 2.02
C ASN A 322 -4.47 9.70 1.95
N VAL A 323 -3.55 9.75 0.99
CA VAL A 323 -2.60 10.86 0.85
C VAL A 323 -3.03 11.75 -0.31
N ASP A 324 -3.43 12.96 0.04
CA ASP A 324 -3.70 14.02 -0.94
C ASP A 324 -2.40 14.38 -1.70
N HIS A 325 -2.52 14.84 -2.93
CA HIS A 325 -1.39 15.20 -3.81
C HIS A 325 -0.43 14.05 -4.16
N SER A 326 -0.77 12.79 -3.84
CA SER A 326 0.01 11.63 -4.26
C SER A 326 -0.03 11.42 -5.78
N ALA A 327 0.90 10.61 -6.32
CA ALA A 327 1.00 10.38 -7.77
C ALA A 327 -0.29 9.78 -8.36
N ILE A 328 -0.94 8.84 -7.65
CA ILE A 328 -2.21 8.25 -8.09
C ILE A 328 -3.33 9.29 -8.09
N VAL A 329 -3.39 10.16 -7.08
CA VAL A 329 -4.38 11.25 -7.02
C VAL A 329 -4.22 12.19 -8.21
N ARG A 330 -2.98 12.63 -8.50
CA ARG A 330 -2.70 13.51 -9.66
C ARG A 330 -3.00 12.87 -11.02
N ALA A 331 -2.94 11.54 -11.11
CA ALA A 331 -3.21 10.78 -12.34
C ALA A 331 -4.70 10.42 -12.50
N SER A 332 -5.58 10.90 -11.62
CA SER A 332 -6.99 10.53 -11.58
C SER A 332 -7.91 11.73 -11.82
N ASP A 333 -9.06 11.50 -12.46
CA ASP A 333 -10.08 12.51 -12.77
C ASP A 333 -10.98 12.78 -11.57
N LEU A 334 -11.21 11.76 -10.74
CA LEU A 334 -12.04 11.78 -9.54
C LEU A 334 -11.22 11.28 -8.35
N VAL A 335 -11.49 11.82 -7.16
CA VAL A 335 -10.74 11.48 -5.95
C VAL A 335 -11.66 11.37 -4.74
N PHE A 336 -11.46 10.35 -3.92
CA PHE A 336 -12.01 10.26 -2.57
C PHE A 336 -10.88 10.06 -1.57
N LEU A 337 -10.72 11.02 -0.64
CA LEU A 337 -9.72 10.93 0.43
C LEU A 337 -10.30 10.20 1.64
N THR A 338 -9.64 9.12 2.08
CA THR A 338 -10.14 8.26 3.17
C THR A 338 -9.98 8.87 4.55
N LYS A 339 -9.16 9.89 4.73
CA LYS A 339 -8.92 10.59 6.00
C LYS A 339 -8.51 9.65 7.16
N ALA A 340 -7.80 8.56 6.83
CA ALA A 340 -7.33 7.60 7.82
C ALA A 340 -6.21 8.16 8.73
N GLY A 341 -5.67 9.33 8.38
CA GLY A 341 -4.50 9.90 9.01
C GLY A 341 -3.22 9.10 8.72
N PRO A 342 -2.08 9.45 9.34
CA PRO A 342 -0.83 8.73 9.17
C PRO A 342 -0.93 7.29 9.66
N GLU A 343 -0.48 6.33 8.85
CA GLU A 343 -0.37 4.92 9.19
C GLU A 343 1.10 4.49 9.08
N ILE A 344 1.72 4.18 10.23
CA ILE A 344 3.17 3.93 10.37
C ILE A 344 3.49 2.45 10.34
N GLY A 345 2.63 1.62 10.96
CA GLY A 345 2.76 0.17 10.92
C GLY A 345 2.80 -0.32 9.47
N VAL A 346 3.74 -1.21 9.12
CA VAL A 346 3.88 -1.73 7.75
C VAL A 346 2.60 -2.45 7.33
N ALA A 347 2.05 -3.30 8.19
CA ALA A 347 0.79 -3.99 7.95
C ALA A 347 -0.38 -3.02 8.08
N SER A 348 -1.13 -2.80 7.01
CA SER A 348 -2.27 -1.87 6.99
C SER A 348 -3.41 -2.32 7.90
N THR A 349 -4.01 -1.36 8.61
CA THR A 349 -5.16 -1.58 9.51
C THR A 349 -6.28 -0.57 9.25
N LYS A 350 -6.17 0.65 9.77
CA LYS A 350 -7.16 1.71 9.61
C LYS A 350 -7.33 2.16 8.16
N ALA A 351 -6.26 2.10 7.34
CA ALA A 351 -6.36 2.38 5.92
C ALA A 351 -7.32 1.41 5.20
N PHE A 352 -7.31 0.12 5.56
CA PHE A 352 -8.21 -0.87 4.98
C PHE A 352 -9.67 -0.60 5.33
N THR A 353 -9.98 -0.38 6.61
CA THR A 353 -11.37 -0.16 7.04
C THR A 353 -11.94 1.15 6.50
N THR A 354 -11.13 2.20 6.37
CA THR A 354 -11.54 3.45 5.73
C THR A 354 -11.67 3.31 4.21
N GLN A 355 -10.88 2.46 3.54
CA GLN A 355 -11.09 2.11 2.14
C GLN A 355 -12.41 1.37 1.93
N LEU A 356 -12.77 0.43 2.79
CA LEU A 356 -14.09 -0.22 2.75
C LEU A 356 -15.22 0.79 2.92
N ALA A 357 -15.09 1.72 3.85
CA ALA A 357 -16.07 2.80 4.05
C ALA A 357 -16.22 3.69 2.80
N ALA A 358 -15.10 4.09 2.17
CA ALA A 358 -15.11 4.86 0.92
C ALA A 358 -15.75 4.09 -0.24
N LEU A 359 -15.47 2.80 -0.35
CA LEU A 359 -16.06 1.93 -1.39
C LEU A 359 -17.58 1.71 -1.19
N MET A 360 -18.03 1.66 0.07
CA MET A 360 -19.47 1.64 0.39
C MET A 360 -20.16 2.94 -0.06
N VAL A 361 -19.52 4.09 0.15
CA VAL A 361 -20.00 5.40 -0.34
C VAL A 361 -20.03 5.43 -1.86
N LEU A 362 -18.97 4.95 -2.53
CA LEU A 362 -18.92 4.86 -4.00
C LEU A 362 -20.05 4.00 -4.55
N MET A 363 -20.25 2.81 -3.98
CA MET A 363 -21.33 1.91 -4.37
C MET A 363 -22.70 2.61 -4.23
N ALA A 364 -22.93 3.34 -3.14
CA ALA A 364 -24.19 4.04 -2.91
C ALA A 364 -24.42 5.16 -3.94
N CYS A 365 -23.41 5.94 -4.29
CA CYS A 365 -23.49 7.00 -5.30
C CYS A 365 -23.76 6.41 -6.70
N ILE A 366 -23.05 5.35 -7.09
CA ILE A 366 -23.29 4.68 -8.37
C ILE A 366 -24.70 4.06 -8.40
N ALA A 367 -25.12 3.35 -7.34
CA ALA A 367 -26.43 2.70 -7.27
C ALA A 367 -27.60 3.69 -7.41
N ARG A 368 -27.47 4.89 -6.83
CA ARG A 368 -28.45 5.98 -6.96
C ARG A 368 -28.66 6.41 -8.41
N ARG A 369 -27.61 6.38 -9.22
CA ARG A 369 -27.63 6.78 -10.64
C ARG A 369 -28.09 5.65 -11.56
N GLN A 370 -28.02 4.41 -11.10
CA GLN A 370 -28.45 3.25 -11.88
C GLN A 370 -29.95 2.98 -11.66
N ALA A 371 -30.77 3.23 -12.67
CA ALA A 371 -32.22 3.04 -12.60
C ALA A 371 -32.65 1.56 -12.42
N LYS A 372 -31.71 0.60 -12.46
CA LYS A 372 -32.03 -0.84 -12.47
C LYS A 372 -32.39 -1.40 -11.10
N ASN A 373 -31.86 -0.87 -10.03
CA ASN A 373 -32.14 -1.30 -8.66
C ASN A 373 -32.44 -0.07 -7.81
N ALA A 374 -33.58 -0.05 -7.14
CA ALA A 374 -33.87 0.99 -6.17
C ALA A 374 -33.00 0.77 -4.95
N LEU A 375 -31.93 1.57 -4.81
CA LEU A 375 -31.12 1.58 -3.59
C LEU A 375 -32.00 1.96 -2.40
N ASP A 376 -32.06 1.11 -1.40
CA ASP A 376 -32.57 1.51 -0.10
C ASP A 376 -31.49 2.30 0.64
N GLU A 377 -31.51 3.62 0.49
CA GLU A 377 -30.57 4.51 1.17
C GLU A 377 -30.58 4.37 2.69
N SER A 378 -31.67 3.83 3.27
CA SER A 378 -31.75 3.63 4.71
C SER A 378 -30.71 2.62 5.20
N LEU A 379 -30.40 1.59 4.39
CA LEU A 379 -29.37 0.60 4.71
C LEU A 379 -27.97 1.22 4.78
N VAL A 380 -27.66 2.11 3.83
CA VAL A 380 -26.36 2.80 3.82
C VAL A 380 -26.27 3.77 4.99
N LYS A 381 -27.33 4.55 5.24
CA LYS A 381 -27.38 5.48 6.39
C LYS A 381 -27.26 4.74 7.72
N GLN A 382 -27.92 3.59 7.85
CA GLN A 382 -27.80 2.73 9.01
C GLN A 382 -26.35 2.26 9.20
N ALA A 383 -25.72 1.72 8.15
CA ALA A 383 -24.34 1.26 8.21
C ALA A 383 -23.38 2.40 8.62
N ILE A 384 -23.52 3.58 8.00
CA ILE A 384 -22.71 4.77 8.35
C ILE A 384 -22.85 5.12 9.84
N ALA A 385 -24.07 5.08 10.36
CA ALA A 385 -24.36 5.46 11.74
C ALA A 385 -23.82 4.44 12.77
N GLU A 386 -23.87 3.14 12.44
CA GLU A 386 -23.52 2.07 13.40
C GLU A 386 -22.03 1.70 13.37
N ILE A 387 -21.32 1.84 12.25
CA ILE A 387 -19.93 1.37 12.08
C ILE A 387 -18.99 1.82 13.21
N PRO A 388 -18.89 3.11 13.56
CA PRO A 388 -17.93 3.52 14.61
C PRO A 388 -18.18 2.87 15.97
N ALA A 389 -19.43 2.83 16.41
CA ALA A 389 -19.80 2.23 17.69
C ALA A 389 -19.63 0.70 17.67
N ALA A 390 -19.91 0.04 16.54
CA ALA A 390 -19.72 -1.39 16.40
C ALA A 390 -18.23 -1.76 16.41
N VAL A 391 -17.36 -0.94 15.82
CA VAL A 391 -15.91 -1.12 15.88
C VAL A 391 -15.38 -0.90 17.29
N GLU A 392 -15.86 0.09 18.03
CA GLU A 392 -15.54 0.27 19.47
C GLU A 392 -15.91 -0.97 20.28
N ALA A 393 -17.13 -1.48 20.10
CA ALA A 393 -17.60 -2.69 20.79
C ALA A 393 -16.78 -3.93 20.42
N THR A 394 -16.28 -3.98 19.18
CA THR A 394 -15.41 -5.05 18.70
C THR A 394 -14.03 -4.97 19.34
N ILE A 395 -13.44 -3.78 19.42
CA ILE A 395 -12.15 -3.54 20.10
C ILE A 395 -12.25 -3.90 21.58
N ALA A 396 -13.39 -3.71 22.22
CA ALA A 396 -13.63 -4.13 23.60
C ALA A 396 -13.50 -5.66 23.83
N GLN A 397 -13.52 -6.48 22.76
CA GLN A 397 -13.23 -7.92 22.83
C GLN A 397 -11.72 -8.24 22.86
N ASP A 398 -10.84 -7.24 22.74
CA ASP A 398 -9.39 -7.39 22.68
C ASP A 398 -8.82 -8.39 23.73
N PRO A 399 -9.17 -8.33 25.03
CA PRO A 399 -8.66 -9.28 26.03
C PRO A 399 -9.01 -10.74 25.72
N LYS A 400 -10.20 -11.00 25.15
CA LYS A 400 -10.62 -12.35 24.75
C LYS A 400 -9.83 -12.82 23.53
N ILE A 401 -9.68 -11.94 22.53
CA ILE A 401 -8.92 -12.25 21.31
C ILE A 401 -7.45 -12.51 21.67
N LYS A 402 -6.86 -11.70 22.55
CA LYS A 402 -5.50 -11.91 23.06
C LYS A 402 -5.29 -13.31 23.63
N SER A 403 -6.28 -13.86 24.33
CA SER A 403 -6.17 -15.20 24.90
C SER A 403 -6.01 -16.31 23.86
N LEU A 404 -6.47 -16.08 22.60
CA LEU A 404 -6.34 -17.03 21.51
C LEU A 404 -4.90 -17.15 20.99
N ALA A 405 -4.09 -16.11 21.15
CA ALA A 405 -2.73 -16.05 20.59
C ALA A 405 -1.86 -17.25 20.99
N SER A 406 -2.05 -17.77 22.21
CA SER A 406 -1.31 -18.93 22.73
C SER A 406 -1.45 -20.19 21.84
N HIS A 407 -2.58 -20.34 21.17
CA HIS A 407 -2.83 -21.49 20.28
C HIS A 407 -2.02 -21.43 18.97
N PHE A 408 -1.49 -20.24 18.62
CA PHE A 408 -0.75 -20.00 17.39
C PHE A 408 0.78 -19.98 17.57
N ILE A 409 1.31 -19.82 18.79
CA ILE A 409 2.74 -19.62 19.05
C ILE A 409 3.61 -20.69 18.39
N GLN A 410 3.21 -21.97 18.51
CA GLN A 410 3.95 -23.12 17.99
C GLN A 410 3.47 -23.56 16.58
N ARG A 411 2.68 -22.72 15.91
CA ARG A 411 2.13 -23.05 14.58
C ARG A 411 2.91 -22.35 13.48
N ASN A 412 3.10 -23.06 12.37
CA ASN A 412 3.74 -22.55 11.16
C ASN A 412 2.72 -22.30 10.04
N HIS A 413 1.52 -22.85 10.17
CA HIS A 413 0.46 -22.76 9.16
C HIS A 413 -0.87 -22.40 9.84
N ALA A 414 -1.75 -21.73 9.12
CA ALA A 414 -3.13 -21.45 9.53
C ALA A 414 -4.02 -21.31 8.29
N LEU A 415 -5.27 -21.72 8.40
CA LEU A 415 -6.28 -21.49 7.37
C LEU A 415 -7.31 -20.49 7.84
N PHE A 416 -7.75 -19.64 6.92
CA PHE A 416 -8.83 -18.67 7.14
C PHE A 416 -10.01 -19.02 6.22
N LEU A 417 -11.22 -19.01 6.76
CA LEU A 417 -12.42 -19.39 6.04
C LEU A 417 -13.46 -18.30 6.07
N GLY A 418 -13.97 -17.96 4.89
CA GLY A 418 -15.10 -17.03 4.71
C GLY A 418 -16.01 -17.52 3.59
N ARG A 419 -17.19 -16.91 3.48
CA ARG A 419 -18.14 -17.14 2.38
C ARG A 419 -18.61 -15.79 1.84
N GLY A 420 -18.95 -15.75 0.53
CA GLY A 420 -19.43 -14.51 -0.10
C GLY A 420 -18.47 -13.34 0.14
N VAL A 421 -19.02 -12.21 0.56
CA VAL A 421 -18.29 -10.97 0.87
C VAL A 421 -17.26 -11.13 2.01
N TYR A 422 -17.39 -12.16 2.84
CA TYR A 422 -16.45 -12.42 3.94
C TYR A 422 -15.25 -13.31 3.54
N HIS A 423 -15.21 -13.84 2.32
CA HIS A 423 -14.00 -14.48 1.83
C HIS A 423 -12.85 -13.47 1.66
N PRO A 424 -13.02 -12.30 1.03
CA PRO A 424 -11.99 -11.27 1.01
C PRO A 424 -11.56 -10.79 2.41
N ILE A 425 -12.46 -10.79 3.39
CA ILE A 425 -12.12 -10.46 4.79
C ILE A 425 -11.24 -11.55 5.42
N ALA A 426 -11.53 -12.82 5.14
CA ALA A 426 -10.66 -13.92 5.54
C ALA A 426 -9.28 -13.83 4.86
N MET A 427 -9.22 -13.42 3.58
CA MET A 427 -7.95 -13.16 2.86
C MET A 427 -7.15 -12.07 3.56
N GLU A 428 -7.79 -10.97 3.96
CA GLU A 428 -7.13 -9.88 4.67
C GLU A 428 -6.61 -10.32 6.05
N GLY A 429 -7.39 -11.10 6.81
CA GLY A 429 -6.93 -11.68 8.07
C GLY A 429 -5.73 -12.61 7.89
N ALA A 430 -5.73 -13.46 6.87
CA ALA A 430 -4.60 -14.32 6.53
C ALA A 430 -3.37 -13.51 6.12
N LEU A 431 -3.55 -12.43 5.36
CA LEU A 431 -2.47 -11.52 4.98
C LEU A 431 -1.86 -10.87 6.22
N LYS A 432 -2.67 -10.29 7.10
CA LYS A 432 -2.16 -9.68 8.36
C LYS A 432 -1.39 -10.68 9.21
N LEU A 433 -1.92 -11.90 9.38
CA LEU A 433 -1.23 -12.91 10.17
C LEU A 433 0.13 -13.27 9.57
N LYS A 434 0.22 -13.49 8.25
CA LYS A 434 1.49 -13.87 7.60
C LYS A 434 2.52 -12.75 7.63
N GLU A 435 2.11 -11.50 7.43
CA GLU A 435 3.00 -10.34 7.38
C GLU A 435 3.78 -10.16 8.69
N ILE A 436 3.10 -10.23 9.82
CA ILE A 436 3.67 -9.84 11.12
C ILE A 436 4.06 -11.02 12.01
N SER A 437 3.50 -12.22 11.82
CA SER A 437 3.82 -13.41 12.62
C SER A 437 4.68 -14.44 11.91
N TYR A 438 4.85 -14.30 10.58
CA TYR A 438 5.53 -15.26 9.70
C TYR A 438 4.89 -16.66 9.65
N ILE A 439 3.66 -16.81 10.11
CA ILE A 439 2.85 -18.00 9.92
C ILE A 439 2.38 -18.02 8.47
N HIS A 440 2.60 -19.12 7.76
CA HIS A 440 2.03 -19.33 6.42
C HIS A 440 0.51 -19.45 6.53
N ALA A 441 -0.19 -18.36 6.34
CA ALA A 441 -1.64 -18.27 6.44
C ALA A 441 -2.27 -18.11 5.05
N GLU A 442 -3.30 -18.90 4.76
CA GLU A 442 -4.05 -18.84 3.51
C GLU A 442 -5.54 -18.78 3.79
N ALA A 443 -6.28 -18.14 2.89
CA ALA A 443 -7.73 -18.04 2.98
C ALA A 443 -8.40 -18.76 1.82
N TYR A 444 -9.50 -19.44 2.13
CA TYR A 444 -10.32 -20.13 1.14
C TYR A 444 -11.81 -19.78 1.33
N PRO A 445 -12.57 -19.71 0.25
CA PRO A 445 -14.02 -19.86 0.35
C PRO A 445 -14.30 -21.21 1.03
N ALA A 446 -15.05 -21.24 2.13
CA ALA A 446 -15.21 -22.47 2.91
C ALA A 446 -15.77 -23.64 2.08
N GLY A 447 -16.52 -23.36 1.01
CA GLY A 447 -17.00 -24.37 0.07
C GLY A 447 -15.90 -25.07 -0.72
N GLU A 448 -14.75 -24.40 -0.94
CA GLU A 448 -13.61 -24.93 -1.71
C GLU A 448 -12.74 -25.91 -0.91
N LEU A 449 -12.97 -26.06 0.41
CA LEU A 449 -12.23 -27.02 1.22
C LEU A 449 -12.21 -28.43 0.62
N LYS A 450 -13.34 -28.87 0.04
CA LYS A 450 -13.51 -30.19 -0.58
C LYS A 450 -12.64 -30.42 -1.83
N HIS A 451 -12.18 -29.33 -2.44
CA HIS A 451 -11.42 -29.34 -3.69
C HIS A 451 -9.90 -29.29 -3.47
N GLY A 452 -9.43 -29.70 -2.30
CA GLY A 452 -8.01 -29.82 -1.99
C GLY A 452 -7.63 -29.41 -0.57
N PRO A 453 -7.94 -28.19 -0.10
CA PRO A 453 -7.45 -27.66 1.17
C PRO A 453 -7.82 -28.51 2.40
N LEU A 454 -8.90 -29.27 2.34
CA LEU A 454 -9.30 -30.17 3.43
C LEU A 454 -8.25 -31.25 3.75
N ALA A 455 -7.35 -31.56 2.81
CA ALA A 455 -6.22 -32.47 3.02
C ALA A 455 -5.18 -31.91 4.02
N LEU A 456 -5.16 -30.59 4.24
CA LEU A 456 -4.25 -29.91 5.17
C LEU A 456 -4.77 -29.90 6.62
N VAL A 457 -6.04 -30.29 6.83
CA VAL A 457 -6.69 -30.20 8.14
C VAL A 457 -6.24 -31.35 9.03
N ASP A 458 -5.61 -30.98 10.15
CA ASP A 458 -5.21 -31.87 11.25
C ASP A 458 -5.34 -31.14 12.59
N ASP A 459 -4.93 -31.77 13.68
CA ASP A 459 -4.95 -31.22 15.04
C ASP A 459 -3.91 -30.11 15.29
N LYS A 460 -3.03 -29.84 14.34
CA LYS A 460 -1.96 -28.82 14.41
C LYS A 460 -2.29 -27.57 13.61
N MET A 461 -3.26 -27.64 12.72
CA MET A 461 -3.69 -26.54 11.87
C MET A 461 -4.78 -25.71 12.55
N PRO A 462 -4.50 -24.49 13.04
CA PRO A 462 -5.55 -23.57 13.47
C PRO A 462 -6.35 -23.09 12.27
N ILE A 463 -7.66 -23.09 12.42
CA ILE A 463 -8.59 -22.67 11.37
C ILE A 463 -9.45 -21.56 11.90
N VAL A 464 -9.28 -20.38 11.33
CA VAL A 464 -10.02 -19.16 11.66
C VAL A 464 -11.21 -19.02 10.73
N ALA A 465 -12.41 -18.88 11.28
CA ALA A 465 -13.63 -18.77 10.49
C ALA A 465 -14.38 -17.47 10.80
N VAL A 466 -14.80 -16.78 9.75
CA VAL A 466 -15.67 -15.60 9.81
C VAL A 466 -17.11 -16.04 9.60
N ALA A 467 -17.94 -15.96 10.64
CA ALA A 467 -19.29 -16.52 10.69
C ALA A 467 -20.36 -15.44 10.97
N PRO A 468 -20.66 -14.59 9.97
CA PRO A 468 -21.73 -13.58 10.09
C PRO A 468 -23.10 -14.22 10.13
N LYS A 469 -24.10 -13.44 10.52
CA LYS A 469 -25.51 -13.81 10.40
C LYS A 469 -26.03 -13.43 9.01
N ASP A 470 -25.78 -14.31 8.04
CA ASP A 470 -26.22 -14.15 6.65
C ASP A 470 -26.83 -15.45 6.08
N ASP A 471 -27.28 -15.40 4.84
CA ASP A 471 -27.88 -16.55 4.13
C ASP A 471 -26.90 -17.71 3.88
N LEU A 472 -25.61 -17.48 4.02
CA LEU A 472 -24.56 -18.50 3.82
C LEU A 472 -24.10 -19.16 5.12
N LEU A 473 -24.60 -18.71 6.27
CA LEU A 473 -24.17 -19.20 7.59
C LEU A 473 -24.33 -20.71 7.75
N ASP A 474 -25.49 -21.27 7.37
CA ASP A 474 -25.71 -22.72 7.51
C ASP A 474 -24.80 -23.53 6.59
N LYS A 475 -24.44 -22.98 5.43
CA LYS A 475 -23.45 -23.58 4.54
C LYS A 475 -22.04 -23.56 5.17
N LEU A 476 -21.69 -22.42 5.79
CA LEU A 476 -20.44 -22.29 6.52
C LEU A 476 -20.39 -23.29 7.69
N LYS A 477 -21.43 -23.36 8.52
CA LYS A 477 -21.50 -24.33 9.63
C LYS A 477 -21.27 -25.77 9.16
N SER A 478 -21.88 -26.17 8.03
CA SER A 478 -21.65 -27.49 7.45
C SER A 478 -20.17 -27.72 7.06
N ASN A 479 -19.50 -26.71 6.50
CA ASN A 479 -18.08 -26.81 6.17
C ASN A 479 -17.20 -26.87 7.45
N LEU A 480 -17.56 -26.16 8.52
CA LEU A 480 -16.83 -26.21 9.79
C LEU A 480 -16.97 -27.58 10.48
N GLU A 481 -18.14 -28.24 10.36
CA GLU A 481 -18.31 -29.63 10.83
C GLU A 481 -17.39 -30.61 10.10
N GLU A 482 -17.17 -30.43 8.80
CA GLU A 482 -16.24 -31.28 8.03
C GLU A 482 -14.79 -31.09 8.52
N VAL A 483 -14.40 -29.87 8.89
CA VAL A 483 -13.10 -29.56 9.53
C VAL A 483 -12.99 -30.23 10.89
N ARG A 484 -14.01 -30.08 11.72
CA ARG A 484 -14.06 -30.67 13.06
C ARG A 484 -13.96 -32.20 13.05
N ALA A 485 -14.66 -32.82 12.12
CA ALA A 485 -14.63 -34.29 11.94
C ALA A 485 -13.22 -34.84 11.61
N ARG A 486 -12.29 -33.99 11.19
CA ARG A 486 -10.88 -34.30 10.88
C ARG A 486 -9.89 -33.85 11.94
N GLY A 487 -10.39 -33.41 13.11
CA GLY A 487 -9.57 -32.99 14.22
C GLY A 487 -9.08 -31.52 14.16
N GLY A 488 -9.54 -30.74 13.16
CA GLY A 488 -9.16 -29.32 13.04
C GLY A 488 -9.60 -28.49 14.24
N GLN A 489 -8.75 -27.54 14.66
CA GLN A 489 -9.03 -26.60 15.73
C GLN A 489 -9.66 -25.33 15.16
N LEU A 490 -10.90 -25.06 15.54
CA LEU A 490 -11.69 -23.95 15.03
C LEU A 490 -11.65 -22.74 15.96
N PHE A 491 -11.35 -21.56 15.42
CA PHE A 491 -11.48 -20.26 16.03
C PHE A 491 -12.53 -19.48 15.24
N VAL A 492 -13.76 -19.42 15.78
CA VAL A 492 -14.91 -18.90 15.05
C VAL A 492 -15.25 -17.50 15.59
N PHE A 493 -15.13 -16.51 14.72
CA PHE A 493 -15.65 -15.17 14.98
C PHE A 493 -17.09 -15.13 14.47
N ALA A 494 -18.04 -15.22 15.39
CA ALA A 494 -19.44 -15.38 15.07
C ALA A 494 -20.26 -14.16 15.47
N ASP A 495 -21.24 -13.80 14.68
CA ASP A 495 -22.27 -12.84 15.09
C ASP A 495 -22.93 -13.29 16.40
N GLN A 496 -22.98 -12.41 17.39
CA GLN A 496 -23.54 -12.71 18.72
C GLN A 496 -24.98 -13.24 18.68
N ALA A 497 -25.77 -12.87 17.66
CA ALA A 497 -27.13 -13.35 17.49
C ALA A 497 -27.24 -14.77 16.89
N VAL A 498 -26.10 -15.34 16.46
CA VAL A 498 -26.06 -16.71 15.91
C VAL A 498 -26.07 -17.78 17.00
N ASN A 499 -25.63 -17.42 18.22
CA ASN A 499 -25.47 -18.35 19.35
C ASN A 499 -24.63 -19.59 18.94
N TYR A 500 -23.47 -19.36 18.31
CA TYR A 500 -22.56 -20.43 17.97
C TYR A 500 -21.88 -20.95 19.25
N GLU A 501 -21.95 -22.25 19.54
CA GLU A 501 -21.48 -22.80 20.81
C GLU A 501 -20.00 -23.20 20.77
N SER A 502 -19.24 -22.79 21.80
CA SER A 502 -17.90 -23.31 22.04
C SER A 502 -17.93 -24.75 22.50
N GLY A 503 -16.89 -25.51 22.18
CA GLY A 503 -16.78 -26.92 22.55
C GLY A 503 -15.35 -27.44 22.42
N PRO A 504 -15.13 -28.74 22.59
CA PRO A 504 -13.81 -29.33 22.34
C PRO A 504 -13.35 -29.00 20.92
N ALA A 505 -12.18 -28.41 20.76
CA ALA A 505 -11.62 -27.94 19.49
C ALA A 505 -12.39 -26.79 18.78
N VAL A 506 -13.35 -26.14 19.45
CA VAL A 506 -14.08 -24.98 18.91
C VAL A 506 -14.06 -23.85 19.93
N THR A 507 -13.38 -22.77 19.62
CA THR A 507 -13.38 -21.54 20.42
C THR A 507 -14.14 -20.47 19.65
N VAL A 508 -15.15 -19.87 20.30
CA VAL A 508 -16.01 -18.83 19.69
C VAL A 508 -15.73 -17.49 20.33
N ILE A 509 -15.60 -16.47 19.51
CA ILE A 509 -15.59 -15.06 19.91
C ILE A 509 -16.84 -14.41 19.30
N ASP A 510 -17.67 -13.84 20.16
CA ASP A 510 -18.85 -13.11 19.70
C ASP A 510 -18.47 -11.77 19.10
N VAL A 511 -18.95 -11.49 17.90
CA VAL A 511 -18.81 -10.23 17.19
C VAL A 511 -20.14 -9.48 17.26
N PRO A 512 -20.16 -8.16 17.48
CA PRO A 512 -21.39 -7.38 17.50
C PRO A 512 -22.23 -7.59 16.23
N SER A 513 -23.54 -7.76 16.41
CA SER A 513 -24.47 -7.82 15.27
C SER A 513 -24.61 -6.45 14.62
N VAL A 514 -24.43 -6.39 13.32
CA VAL A 514 -24.47 -5.17 12.50
C VAL A 514 -25.19 -5.44 11.18
N SER A 515 -25.48 -4.38 10.44
CA SER A 515 -26.00 -4.49 9.07
C SER A 515 -25.00 -5.21 8.14
N GLU A 516 -25.50 -5.73 7.05
CA GLU A 516 -24.71 -6.47 6.05
C GLU A 516 -23.56 -5.61 5.49
N LEU A 517 -23.77 -4.32 5.28
CA LEU A 517 -22.77 -3.39 4.78
C LEU A 517 -21.66 -3.08 5.81
N ALA A 518 -22.00 -3.02 7.09
CA ALA A 518 -21.05 -2.76 8.17
C ALA A 518 -20.20 -4.00 8.53
N GLY A 519 -20.75 -5.19 8.30
CA GLY A 519 -20.12 -6.46 8.70
C GLY A 519 -18.67 -6.62 8.23
N PRO A 520 -18.34 -6.43 6.95
CA PRO A 520 -16.95 -6.56 6.46
C PRO A 520 -15.95 -5.70 7.23
N ILE A 521 -16.31 -4.48 7.63
CA ILE A 521 -15.46 -3.59 8.43
C ILE A 521 -15.27 -4.15 9.85
N VAL A 522 -16.35 -4.54 10.49
CA VAL A 522 -16.34 -5.03 11.89
C VAL A 522 -15.56 -6.33 12.03
N TYR A 523 -15.77 -7.29 11.12
CA TYR A 523 -15.05 -8.57 11.13
C TYR A 523 -13.56 -8.42 10.80
N THR A 524 -13.16 -7.41 10.05
CA THR A 524 -11.75 -7.11 9.83
C THR A 524 -11.01 -6.80 11.12
N VAL A 525 -11.62 -6.02 12.01
CA VAL A 525 -10.99 -5.57 13.26
C VAL A 525 -10.64 -6.74 14.18
N VAL A 526 -11.50 -7.74 14.31
CA VAL A 526 -11.20 -8.94 15.13
C VAL A 526 -10.01 -9.73 14.57
N LEU A 527 -9.87 -9.80 13.23
CA LEU A 527 -8.76 -10.51 12.59
C LEU A 527 -7.45 -9.73 12.70
N GLN A 528 -7.50 -8.39 12.67
CA GLN A 528 -6.35 -7.53 12.93
C GLN A 528 -5.84 -7.71 14.38
N LEU A 529 -6.73 -7.70 15.36
CA LEU A 529 -6.39 -7.94 16.77
C LEU A 529 -5.80 -9.34 16.98
N LEU A 530 -6.38 -10.37 16.37
CA LEU A 530 -5.84 -11.73 16.43
C LEU A 530 -4.41 -11.76 15.90
N SER A 531 -4.19 -11.22 14.70
CA SER A 531 -2.88 -11.20 14.04
C SER A 531 -1.85 -10.45 14.87
N TYR A 532 -2.22 -9.28 15.42
CA TYR A 532 -1.39 -8.49 16.32
C TYR A 532 -0.94 -9.30 17.54
N HIS A 533 -1.87 -9.89 18.28
CA HIS A 533 -1.54 -10.63 19.49
C HIS A 533 -0.72 -11.89 19.21
N VAL A 534 -0.97 -12.57 18.11
CA VAL A 534 -0.15 -13.71 17.68
C VAL A 534 1.28 -13.28 17.40
N ALA A 535 1.48 -12.16 16.71
CA ALA A 535 2.81 -11.63 16.41
C ALA A 535 3.57 -11.25 17.70
N VAL A 536 2.91 -10.53 18.61
CA VAL A 536 3.47 -10.19 19.94
C VAL A 536 3.85 -11.44 20.72
N ALA A 537 2.97 -12.44 20.78
CA ALA A 537 3.24 -13.69 21.47
C ALA A 537 4.38 -14.52 20.87
N LYS A 538 4.62 -14.39 19.57
CA LYS A 538 5.76 -15.00 18.86
C LYS A 538 7.05 -14.18 19.00
N GLY A 539 6.98 -12.94 19.50
CA GLY A 539 8.13 -12.04 19.66
C GLY A 539 8.66 -11.49 18.34
N THR A 540 7.83 -11.36 17.32
CA THR A 540 8.19 -10.76 16.03
C THR A 540 8.02 -9.24 16.07
N ASP A 541 8.71 -8.51 15.19
CA ASP A 541 8.52 -7.06 15.04
C ASP A 541 7.18 -6.81 14.32
N VAL A 542 6.24 -6.20 15.05
CA VAL A 542 4.88 -5.96 14.56
C VAL A 542 4.83 -4.77 13.61
N ASP A 543 5.57 -3.70 13.93
CA ASP A 543 5.53 -2.44 13.17
C ASP A 543 6.43 -2.48 11.94
N LYS A 544 7.54 -3.23 12.02
CA LYS A 544 8.55 -3.34 10.95
C LYS A 544 8.91 -4.82 10.70
N PRO A 545 7.98 -5.61 10.16
CA PRO A 545 8.26 -7.02 9.87
C PRO A 545 9.37 -7.13 8.81
N ARG A 546 10.15 -8.21 8.91
CA ARG A 546 11.27 -8.46 7.98
C ARG A 546 10.80 -8.50 6.53
N ASN A 547 11.63 -8.01 5.62
CA ASN A 547 11.44 -8.06 4.17
C ASN A 547 10.20 -7.29 3.65
N LEU A 548 9.59 -6.43 4.45
CA LEU A 548 8.45 -5.61 4.03
C LEU A 548 8.75 -4.12 4.24
N ALA A 549 8.10 -3.29 3.45
CA ALA A 549 8.08 -1.84 3.60
C ALA A 549 6.64 -1.32 3.60
N LYS A 550 6.42 -0.14 4.18
CA LYS A 550 5.08 0.46 4.25
C LYS A 550 4.53 0.82 2.88
N SER A 551 5.36 1.34 2.00
CA SER A 551 5.01 1.67 0.62
C SER A 551 5.98 0.99 -0.34
N VAL A 552 5.45 0.33 -1.38
CA VAL A 552 6.22 -0.32 -2.44
C VAL A 552 6.30 0.66 -3.60
N THR A 553 7.40 1.41 -3.65
CA THR A 553 7.67 2.46 -4.65
C THR A 553 8.61 1.98 -5.76
N VAL A 554 8.98 0.72 -5.74
CA VAL A 554 9.81 0.03 -6.74
C VAL A 554 9.07 -1.21 -7.23
N GLU A 555 9.42 -1.65 -8.43
CA GLU A 555 8.93 -2.90 -9.00
C GLU A 555 9.64 -4.10 -8.41
#